data_6ac304b5a6786510a230d8c9466e2714
#
_entry.id   6ac304b5a6786510a230d8c9466e2714
#
_cell.length_a   1.000
_cell.length_b   1.000
_cell.length_c   1.000
_cell.angle_alpha   90.00
_cell.angle_beta   90.00
_cell.angle_gamma   90.00
#
_symmetry.space_group_name_H-M   'P 1'
#
loop_
_entity.id
_entity.type
_entity.pdbx_description
1 polymer ?
#
loop_
_entity_poly.entity_id
_entity_poly.type
_entity_poly.pdbx_seq_one_letter_code
_entity_poly.pdbx_strand_id
1 'polypeptide(L)'
;DMTSLMDGDRVQSLPPLPRSMRESVTTLNDTWERIDSNAQTILKREDLILDVAKSSAEFIDALPKMQALTDDAVRILTKNDASSQQIFVAGRQVVLSDRILRHLNEILRGGNGVADSVANFRKEVDYFDQMLTALLHGSNTVGVSQVRNPEALDDLAQVSDLWTGIKPQIELILASSADLVAVRTAADNIFLDSKDMFDQ
;
A
#
# COMPACT_ATOMS: atom_id res chain seq x y z
N ASP A 1 -11.98 37.72 -4.30
CA ASP A 1 -12.74 37.45 -3.08
C ASP A 1 -14.21 37.27 -3.43
N MET A 2 -14.77 36.11 -3.08
CA MET A 2 -16.16 35.72 -3.39
C MET A 2 -17.19 36.70 -2.79
N THR A 3 -16.91 37.23 -1.61
CA THR A 3 -17.78 38.22 -0.93
C THR A 3 -17.88 39.50 -1.77
N SER A 4 -16.78 39.98 -2.31
CA SER A 4 -16.75 41.17 -3.20
C SER A 4 -17.52 40.93 -4.51
N LEU A 5 -17.50 39.66 -5.00
CA LEU A 5 -18.26 39.28 -6.19
C LEU A 5 -19.77 39.25 -5.90
N MET A 6 -20.16 38.68 -4.75
CA MET A 6 -21.57 38.52 -4.37
C MET A 6 -22.25 39.84 -4.00
N ASP A 7 -21.58 40.66 -3.22
CA ASP A 7 -22.14 41.89 -2.61
C ASP A 7 -21.73 43.18 -3.31
N GLY A 8 -20.81 43.08 -4.27
CA GLY A 8 -20.19 44.17 -4.95
C GLY A 8 -19.02 44.75 -4.16
N ASP A 9 -18.12 45.44 -4.84
CA ASP A 9 -16.99 46.15 -4.23
C ASP A 9 -16.99 47.63 -4.67
N ARG A 10 -17.22 48.51 -3.70
CA ARG A 10 -17.27 49.97 -3.94
C ARG A 10 -15.90 50.55 -4.33
N VAL A 11 -14.82 49.92 -3.85
CA VAL A 11 -13.45 50.40 -4.13
C VAL A 11 -13.07 50.07 -5.57
N GLN A 12 -13.48 48.89 -6.05
CA GLN A 12 -13.25 48.44 -7.42
C GLN A 12 -14.40 48.82 -8.39
N SER A 13 -15.44 49.48 -7.92
CA SER A 13 -16.63 49.84 -8.69
C SER A 13 -17.36 48.63 -9.31
N LEU A 14 -17.32 47.49 -8.59
CA LEU A 14 -18.01 46.29 -9.00
C LEU A 14 -19.44 46.31 -8.45
N PRO A 15 -20.49 46.18 -9.30
CA PRO A 15 -21.85 46.06 -8.83
C PRO A 15 -22.08 44.65 -8.21
N PRO A 16 -23.05 44.52 -7.29
CA PRO A 16 -23.40 43.20 -6.74
C PRO A 16 -23.92 42.26 -7.84
N LEU A 17 -23.65 40.99 -7.65
CA LEU A 17 -24.06 39.94 -8.59
C LEU A 17 -25.60 39.90 -8.80
N PRO A 18 -26.11 39.79 -10.02
CA PRO A 18 -27.55 39.63 -10.28
C PRO A 18 -28.11 38.42 -9.52
N ARG A 19 -29.33 38.57 -9.00
CA ARG A 19 -29.97 37.50 -8.19
C ARG A 19 -30.07 36.15 -8.93
N SER A 20 -30.27 36.18 -10.26
CA SER A 20 -30.37 35.00 -11.09
C SER A 20 -29.05 34.21 -11.21
N MET A 21 -27.91 34.83 -10.88
CA MET A 21 -26.60 34.17 -10.94
C MET A 21 -26.06 33.78 -9.57
N ARG A 22 -26.67 34.29 -8.49
CA ARG A 22 -26.15 34.07 -7.13
C ARG A 22 -26.16 32.59 -6.73
N GLU A 23 -27.21 31.85 -7.09
CA GLU A 23 -27.34 30.42 -6.79
C GLU A 23 -26.20 29.62 -7.47
N SER A 24 -25.98 29.84 -8.76
CA SER A 24 -24.91 29.20 -9.52
C SER A 24 -23.52 29.50 -8.95
N VAL A 25 -23.27 30.78 -8.58
CA VAL A 25 -21.99 31.20 -8.01
C VAL A 25 -21.80 30.61 -6.60
N THR A 26 -22.87 30.51 -5.81
CA THR A 26 -22.79 29.84 -4.50
C THR A 26 -22.45 28.35 -4.66
N THR A 27 -23.14 27.65 -5.54
CA THR A 27 -22.89 26.23 -5.83
C THR A 27 -21.45 26.01 -6.32
N LEU A 28 -20.97 26.89 -7.19
CA LEU A 28 -19.58 26.85 -7.68
C LEU A 28 -18.58 27.04 -6.53
N ASN A 29 -18.82 28.01 -5.64
CA ASN A 29 -17.98 28.26 -4.48
C ASN A 29 -17.95 27.06 -3.54
N ASP A 30 -19.11 26.47 -3.22
CA ASP A 30 -19.21 25.32 -2.36
C ASP A 30 -18.45 24.11 -2.94
N THR A 31 -18.53 23.92 -4.26
CA THR A 31 -17.77 22.88 -4.96
C THR A 31 -16.28 23.16 -4.89
N TRP A 32 -15.86 24.42 -5.11
CA TRP A 32 -14.46 24.81 -5.00
C TRP A 32 -13.90 24.61 -3.58
N GLU A 33 -14.66 24.95 -2.53
CA GLU A 33 -14.23 24.72 -1.14
C GLU A 33 -14.03 23.25 -0.83
N ARG A 34 -14.87 22.36 -1.38
CA ARG A 34 -14.68 20.90 -1.26
C ARG A 34 -13.41 20.44 -1.99
N ILE A 35 -13.17 20.93 -3.20
CA ILE A 35 -11.95 20.63 -3.98
C ILE A 35 -10.71 21.10 -3.21
N ASP A 36 -10.72 22.33 -2.71
CA ASP A 36 -9.58 22.88 -1.93
C ASP A 36 -9.33 22.08 -0.65
N SER A 37 -10.36 21.75 0.11
CA SER A 37 -10.25 20.91 1.31
C SER A 37 -9.66 19.53 1.02
N ASN A 38 -10.08 18.90 -0.06
CA ASN A 38 -9.52 17.61 -0.50
C ASN A 38 -8.07 17.77 -0.98
N ALA A 39 -7.75 18.84 -1.72
CA ALA A 39 -6.37 19.14 -2.15
C ALA A 39 -5.45 19.36 -0.93
N GLN A 40 -5.90 20.10 0.08
CA GLN A 40 -5.16 20.28 1.34
C GLN A 40 -4.92 18.94 2.08
N THR A 41 -5.88 18.02 2.01
CA THR A 41 -5.75 16.68 2.59
C THR A 41 -4.60 15.89 1.94
N ILE A 42 -4.44 16.00 0.63
CA ILE A 42 -3.35 15.39 -0.14
C ILE A 42 -2.01 16.07 0.18
N LEU A 43 -1.96 17.40 0.09
CA LEU A 43 -0.74 18.18 0.30
C LEU A 43 -0.13 17.97 1.70
N LYS A 44 -0.96 17.88 2.74
CA LYS A 44 -0.50 17.60 4.11
C LYS A 44 0.16 16.22 4.27
N ARG A 45 0.00 15.34 3.30
CA ARG A 45 0.53 13.95 3.31
C ARG A 45 1.54 13.70 2.20
N GLU A 46 2.06 14.75 1.56
CA GLU A 46 2.99 14.65 0.44
C GLU A 46 4.22 13.82 0.81
N ASP A 47 4.89 14.16 1.92
CA ASP A 47 6.09 13.44 2.37
C ASP A 47 5.77 11.95 2.63
N LEU A 48 4.64 11.68 3.28
CA LEU A 48 4.20 10.31 3.53
C LEU A 48 3.98 9.52 2.24
N ILE A 49 3.36 10.15 1.23
CA ILE A 49 3.12 9.52 -0.08
C ILE A 49 4.45 9.16 -0.74
N LEU A 50 5.43 10.05 -0.69
CA LEU A 50 6.76 9.84 -1.26
C LEU A 50 7.51 8.73 -0.52
N ASP A 51 7.46 8.71 0.81
CA ASP A 51 8.09 7.68 1.64
C ASP A 51 7.46 6.29 1.38
N VAL A 52 6.14 6.21 1.28
CA VAL A 52 5.44 4.96 0.95
C VAL A 52 5.76 4.50 -0.47
N ALA A 53 5.82 5.42 -1.43
CA ALA A 53 6.18 5.08 -2.82
C ALA A 53 7.60 4.50 -2.90
N LYS A 54 8.57 5.11 -2.21
CA LYS A 54 9.94 4.63 -2.12
C LYS A 54 10.00 3.25 -1.44
N SER A 55 9.36 3.10 -0.29
CA SER A 55 9.33 1.84 0.47
C SER A 55 8.68 0.71 -0.33
N SER A 56 7.62 1.02 -1.09
CA SER A 56 6.97 0.06 -1.97
C SER A 56 7.88 -0.38 -3.11
N ALA A 57 8.65 0.53 -3.70
CA ALA A 57 9.61 0.21 -4.74
C ALA A 57 10.73 -0.70 -4.20
N GLU A 58 11.32 -0.38 -3.05
CA GLU A 58 12.35 -1.20 -2.39
C GLU A 58 11.84 -2.62 -2.10
N PHE A 59 10.59 -2.73 -1.63
CA PHE A 59 9.96 -4.03 -1.41
C PHE A 59 9.78 -4.82 -2.71
N ILE A 60 9.25 -4.19 -3.76
CA ILE A 60 9.02 -4.83 -5.07
C ILE A 60 10.34 -5.30 -5.70
N ASP A 61 11.42 -4.52 -5.55
CA ASP A 61 12.75 -4.86 -6.10
C ASP A 61 13.40 -6.05 -5.37
N ALA A 62 13.10 -6.25 -4.08
CA ALA A 62 13.64 -7.38 -3.31
C ALA A 62 12.95 -8.71 -3.63
N LEU A 63 11.67 -8.69 -4.02
CA LEU A 63 10.84 -9.90 -4.21
C LEU A 63 11.41 -10.91 -5.21
N PRO A 64 11.84 -10.54 -6.44
CA PRO A 64 12.33 -11.50 -7.42
C PRO A 64 13.54 -12.29 -6.92
N LYS A 65 14.43 -11.62 -6.17
CA LYS A 65 15.60 -12.27 -5.59
C LYS A 65 15.22 -13.25 -4.48
N MET A 66 14.27 -12.85 -3.62
CA MET A 66 13.76 -13.73 -2.56
C MET A 66 13.06 -14.95 -3.15
N GLN A 67 12.26 -14.78 -4.21
CA GLN A 67 11.59 -15.89 -4.91
C GLN A 67 12.61 -16.83 -5.54
N ALA A 68 13.62 -16.33 -6.25
CA ALA A 68 14.65 -17.15 -6.88
C ALA A 68 15.42 -18.00 -5.84
N LEU A 69 15.83 -17.41 -4.72
CA LEU A 69 16.50 -18.13 -3.63
C LEU A 69 15.58 -19.18 -2.99
N THR A 70 14.30 -18.84 -2.82
CA THR A 70 13.32 -19.80 -2.28
C THR A 70 13.08 -20.97 -3.21
N ASP A 71 12.96 -20.72 -4.51
CA ASP A 71 12.82 -21.77 -5.54
C ASP A 71 14.07 -22.67 -5.60
N ASP A 72 15.26 -22.09 -5.47
CA ASP A 72 16.50 -22.86 -5.38
C ASP A 72 16.53 -23.74 -4.12
N ALA A 73 16.17 -23.20 -2.97
CA ALA A 73 16.04 -23.98 -1.74
C ALA A 73 15.02 -25.13 -1.88
N VAL A 74 13.84 -24.88 -2.48
CA VAL A 74 12.83 -25.94 -2.74
C VAL A 74 13.41 -27.02 -3.65
N ARG A 75 14.10 -26.65 -4.71
CA ARG A 75 14.75 -27.58 -5.65
C ARG A 75 15.81 -28.44 -4.96
N ILE A 76 16.65 -27.84 -4.13
CA ILE A 76 17.68 -28.53 -3.35
C ILE A 76 17.03 -29.49 -2.33
N LEU A 77 16.02 -29.06 -1.59
CA LEU A 77 15.30 -29.88 -0.63
C LEU A 77 14.64 -31.09 -1.30
N THR A 78 14.01 -30.88 -2.46
CA THR A 78 13.38 -31.97 -3.23
C THR A 78 14.41 -32.99 -3.73
N LYS A 79 15.59 -32.52 -4.16
CA LYS A 79 16.66 -33.36 -4.71
C LYS A 79 17.38 -34.18 -3.65
N ASN A 80 17.36 -33.74 -2.40
CA ASN A 80 18.06 -34.37 -1.28
C ASN A 80 17.08 -35.07 -0.29
N ASP A 81 15.92 -35.51 -0.78
CA ASP A 81 14.93 -36.28 -0.02
C ASP A 81 14.55 -35.63 1.32
N ALA A 82 14.44 -34.30 1.36
CA ALA A 82 13.95 -33.60 2.53
C ALA A 82 12.51 -34.00 2.87
N SER A 83 12.07 -33.79 4.09
CA SER A 83 10.71 -34.10 4.47
C SER A 83 9.68 -33.37 3.60
N SER A 84 8.57 -34.05 3.26
CA SER A 84 7.48 -33.42 2.51
C SER A 84 6.99 -32.11 3.15
N GLN A 85 7.06 -32.01 4.48
CA GLN A 85 6.69 -30.82 5.21
C GLN A 85 7.66 -29.65 4.97
N GLN A 86 8.98 -29.91 4.93
CA GLN A 86 9.97 -28.86 4.60
C GLN A 86 9.77 -28.34 3.18
N ILE A 87 9.59 -29.24 2.21
CA ILE A 87 9.34 -28.88 0.81
C ILE A 87 8.03 -28.07 0.69
N PHE A 88 6.97 -28.51 1.37
CA PHE A 88 5.68 -27.81 1.36
C PHE A 88 5.78 -26.40 1.96
N VAL A 89 6.43 -26.27 3.13
CA VAL A 89 6.56 -24.97 3.81
C VAL A 89 7.45 -24.02 3.01
N ALA A 90 8.55 -24.51 2.42
CA ALA A 90 9.41 -23.71 1.55
C ALA A 90 8.67 -23.25 0.28
N GLY A 91 7.96 -24.16 -0.42
CA GLY A 91 7.17 -23.80 -1.61
C GLY A 91 6.04 -22.80 -1.30
N ARG A 92 5.49 -22.84 -0.07
CA ARG A 92 4.48 -21.88 0.36
C ARG A 92 5.01 -20.45 0.49
N GLN A 93 6.31 -20.25 0.71
CA GLN A 93 6.93 -18.93 0.75
C GLN A 93 6.76 -18.17 -0.58
N VAL A 94 6.92 -18.87 -1.71
CA VAL A 94 6.72 -18.28 -3.05
C VAL A 94 5.28 -17.76 -3.20
N VAL A 95 4.31 -18.59 -2.81
CA VAL A 95 2.88 -18.22 -2.88
C VAL A 95 2.57 -17.03 -1.95
N LEU A 96 3.18 -17.01 -0.76
CA LEU A 96 2.99 -15.90 0.19
C LEU A 96 3.58 -14.59 -0.37
N SER A 97 4.76 -14.63 -0.99
CA SER A 97 5.36 -13.46 -1.65
C SER A 97 4.43 -12.84 -2.69
N ASP A 98 3.83 -13.67 -3.55
CA ASP A 98 2.89 -13.21 -4.58
C ASP A 98 1.62 -12.58 -3.98
N ARG A 99 1.11 -13.17 -2.89
CA ARG A 99 -0.06 -12.64 -2.19
C ARG A 99 0.22 -11.32 -1.49
N ILE A 100 1.37 -11.22 -0.82
CA ILE A 100 1.84 -9.98 -0.18
C ILE A 100 1.94 -8.87 -1.23
N LEU A 101 2.56 -9.16 -2.40
CA LEU A 101 2.65 -8.19 -3.50
C LEU A 101 1.28 -7.77 -4.02
N ARG A 102 0.35 -8.71 -4.16
CA ARG A 102 -1.01 -8.40 -4.60
C ARG A 102 -1.73 -7.47 -3.63
N HIS A 103 -1.70 -7.77 -2.33
CA HIS A 103 -2.35 -6.93 -1.32
C HIS A 103 -1.68 -5.57 -1.20
N LEU A 104 -0.34 -5.49 -1.34
CA LEU A 104 0.35 -4.20 -1.45
C LEU A 104 -0.20 -3.36 -2.60
N ASN A 105 -0.31 -3.94 -3.81
CA ASN A 105 -0.86 -3.25 -4.96
C ASN A 105 -2.32 -2.80 -4.75
N GLU A 106 -3.14 -3.61 -4.05
CA GLU A 106 -4.51 -3.25 -3.71
C GLU A 106 -4.55 -2.07 -2.73
N ILE A 107 -3.68 -2.06 -1.71
CA ILE A 107 -3.54 -0.95 -0.75
C ILE A 107 -3.15 0.35 -1.48
N LEU A 108 -2.15 0.28 -2.36
CA LEU A 108 -1.66 1.45 -3.10
C LEU A 108 -2.69 1.99 -4.11
N ARG A 109 -3.51 1.12 -4.70
CA ARG A 109 -4.61 1.54 -5.60
C ARG A 109 -5.75 2.21 -4.86
N GLY A 110 -5.96 1.86 -3.60
CA GLY A 110 -7.10 2.36 -2.82
C GLY A 110 -8.44 1.77 -3.27
N GLY A 111 -9.52 2.37 -2.79
CA GLY A 111 -10.89 1.99 -3.16
C GLY A 111 -11.55 1.03 -2.15
N ASN A 112 -12.69 0.46 -2.57
CA ASN A 112 -13.45 -0.45 -1.72
C ASN A 112 -12.65 -1.73 -1.44
N GLY A 113 -12.57 -2.14 -0.17
CA GLY A 113 -11.85 -3.36 0.25
C GLY A 113 -10.41 -3.15 0.71
N VAL A 114 -9.89 -1.92 0.73
CA VAL A 114 -8.53 -1.63 1.22
C VAL A 114 -8.33 -2.11 2.66
N ALA A 115 -9.33 -1.98 3.54
CA ALA A 115 -9.23 -2.46 4.91
C ALA A 115 -8.99 -3.99 4.97
N ASP A 116 -9.67 -4.76 4.13
CA ASP A 116 -9.47 -6.19 4.02
C ASP A 116 -8.09 -6.52 3.44
N SER A 117 -7.65 -5.75 2.45
CA SER A 117 -6.31 -5.91 1.86
C SER A 117 -5.20 -5.60 2.87
N VAL A 118 -5.36 -4.58 3.72
CA VAL A 118 -4.43 -4.27 4.83
C VAL A 118 -4.39 -5.41 5.85
N ALA A 119 -5.56 -5.93 6.26
CA ALA A 119 -5.64 -7.05 7.20
C ALA A 119 -5.00 -8.32 6.63
N ASN A 120 -5.25 -8.63 5.37
CA ASN A 120 -4.67 -9.78 4.68
C ASN A 120 -3.16 -9.60 4.46
N PHE A 121 -2.70 -8.40 4.06
CA PHE A 121 -1.28 -8.09 3.92
C PHE A 121 -0.52 -8.34 5.23
N ARG A 122 -1.00 -7.80 6.36
CA ARG A 122 -0.42 -8.06 7.69
C ARG A 122 -0.36 -9.54 8.00
N LYS A 123 -1.48 -10.26 7.83
CA LYS A 123 -1.55 -11.69 8.10
C LYS A 123 -0.56 -12.50 7.26
N GLU A 124 -0.39 -12.16 6.00
CA GLU A 124 0.50 -12.91 5.11
C GLU A 124 1.98 -12.56 5.34
N VAL A 125 2.29 -11.33 5.74
CA VAL A 125 3.60 -10.92 6.27
C VAL A 125 3.98 -11.74 7.51
N ASP A 126 3.07 -11.84 8.48
CA ASP A 126 3.28 -12.62 9.69
C ASP A 126 3.49 -14.12 9.38
N TYR A 127 2.71 -14.66 8.43
CA TYR A 127 2.87 -16.05 7.99
C TYR A 127 4.19 -16.28 7.27
N PHE A 128 4.63 -15.36 6.42
CA PHE A 128 5.91 -15.46 5.75
C PHE A 128 7.05 -15.54 6.76
N ASP A 129 7.07 -14.63 7.71
CA ASP A 129 8.07 -14.57 8.79
C ASP A 129 8.09 -15.86 9.62
N GLN A 130 6.91 -16.32 10.04
CA GLN A 130 6.75 -17.54 10.83
C GLN A 130 7.24 -18.79 10.10
N MET A 131 6.88 -18.94 8.81
CA MET A 131 7.28 -20.09 8.01
C MET A 131 8.77 -20.09 7.71
N LEU A 132 9.35 -18.92 7.39
CA LEU A 132 10.79 -18.77 7.17
C LEU A 132 11.60 -19.10 8.43
N THR A 133 11.18 -18.56 9.57
CA THR A 133 11.77 -18.88 10.88
C THR A 133 11.69 -20.37 11.19
N ALA A 134 10.55 -21.01 10.86
CA ALA A 134 10.36 -22.43 11.08
C ALA A 134 11.29 -23.31 10.21
N LEU A 135 11.56 -22.91 8.98
CA LEU A 135 12.54 -23.61 8.12
C LEU A 135 13.97 -23.47 8.65
N LEU A 136 14.33 -22.26 9.11
CA LEU A 136 15.68 -21.98 9.62
C LEU A 136 15.98 -22.61 10.99
N HIS A 137 14.98 -22.72 11.87
CA HIS A 137 15.20 -23.11 13.27
C HIS A 137 14.38 -24.32 13.72
N GLY A 138 13.44 -24.77 12.91
CA GLY A 138 12.44 -25.75 13.28
C GLY A 138 11.27 -25.14 14.06
N SER A 139 10.09 -25.74 13.98
CA SER A 139 8.91 -25.30 14.72
C SER A 139 7.92 -26.43 14.94
N ASN A 140 7.62 -26.73 16.20
CA ASN A 140 6.57 -27.69 16.56
C ASN A 140 5.17 -27.17 16.18
N THR A 141 4.95 -25.86 16.24
CA THR A 141 3.66 -25.22 15.90
C THR A 141 3.36 -25.33 14.40
N VAL A 142 4.37 -25.18 13.57
CA VAL A 142 4.28 -25.35 12.11
C VAL A 142 4.41 -26.83 11.71
N GLY A 143 4.94 -27.66 12.60
CA GLY A 143 5.17 -29.09 12.36
C GLY A 143 6.34 -29.35 11.40
N VAL A 144 7.33 -28.45 11.35
CA VAL A 144 8.50 -28.58 10.47
C VAL A 144 9.79 -28.64 11.26
N SER A 145 10.67 -29.58 10.92
CA SER A 145 12.03 -29.64 11.45
C SER A 145 12.94 -28.65 10.71
N GLN A 146 13.97 -28.17 11.41
CA GLN A 146 15.00 -27.31 10.80
C GLN A 146 15.57 -27.92 9.53
N VAL A 147 15.73 -27.12 8.50
CA VAL A 147 16.49 -27.48 7.30
C VAL A 147 17.95 -27.68 7.66
N ARG A 148 18.53 -28.83 7.27
CA ARG A 148 19.91 -29.20 7.57
C ARG A 148 20.83 -29.27 6.35
N ASN A 149 20.26 -29.29 5.16
CA ASN A 149 21.06 -29.22 3.94
C ASN A 149 21.76 -27.87 3.88
N PRO A 150 23.10 -27.80 3.78
CA PRO A 150 23.84 -26.52 3.88
C PRO A 150 23.52 -25.54 2.77
N GLU A 151 23.32 -26.02 1.51
CA GLU A 151 23.00 -25.17 0.37
C GLU A 151 21.62 -24.54 0.50
N ALA A 152 20.60 -25.35 0.83
CA ALA A 152 19.25 -24.86 1.04
C ALA A 152 19.16 -23.92 2.26
N LEU A 153 19.95 -24.19 3.30
CA LEU A 153 20.03 -23.33 4.50
C LEU A 153 20.64 -21.96 4.17
N ASP A 154 21.68 -21.94 3.33
CA ASP A 154 22.32 -20.69 2.87
C ASP A 154 21.33 -19.84 2.05
N ASP A 155 20.61 -20.44 1.11
CA ASP A 155 19.58 -19.76 0.33
C ASP A 155 18.48 -19.18 1.23
N LEU A 156 17.97 -19.98 2.18
CA LEU A 156 16.94 -19.52 3.14
C LEU A 156 17.46 -18.44 4.10
N ALA A 157 18.75 -18.47 4.47
CA ALA A 157 19.37 -17.44 5.27
C ALA A 157 19.45 -16.13 4.47
N GLN A 158 19.84 -16.17 3.20
CA GLN A 158 19.84 -15.00 2.33
C GLN A 158 18.41 -14.43 2.14
N VAL A 159 17.38 -15.28 2.03
CA VAL A 159 15.97 -14.82 2.03
C VAL A 159 15.65 -14.12 3.34
N SER A 160 16.09 -14.64 4.48
CA SER A 160 15.89 -14.04 5.81
C SER A 160 16.55 -12.67 5.94
N ASP A 161 17.76 -12.51 5.40
CA ASP A 161 18.49 -11.23 5.40
C ASP A 161 17.76 -10.18 4.57
N LEU A 162 17.33 -10.55 3.35
CA LEU A 162 16.53 -9.68 2.48
C LEU A 162 15.21 -9.31 3.15
N TRP A 163 14.50 -10.29 3.72
CA TRP A 163 13.23 -10.08 4.44
C TRP A 163 13.40 -9.13 5.62
N THR A 164 14.43 -9.32 6.43
CA THR A 164 14.74 -8.44 7.55
C THR A 164 15.05 -7.03 7.08
N GLY A 165 15.74 -6.89 5.95
CA GLY A 165 16.06 -5.59 5.36
C GLY A 165 14.84 -4.80 4.90
N ILE A 166 13.76 -5.47 4.47
CA ILE A 166 12.52 -4.82 3.99
C ILE A 166 11.42 -4.71 5.04
N LYS A 167 11.59 -5.28 6.23
CA LYS A 167 10.59 -5.17 7.33
C LYS A 167 10.22 -3.72 7.68
N PRO A 168 11.18 -2.76 7.80
CA PRO A 168 10.83 -1.37 8.07
C PRO A 168 9.93 -0.75 7.03
N GLN A 169 10.10 -1.10 5.74
CA GLN A 169 9.26 -0.62 4.65
C GLN A 169 7.84 -1.20 4.74
N ILE A 170 7.72 -2.47 5.09
CA ILE A 170 6.42 -3.13 5.32
C ILE A 170 5.67 -2.45 6.47
N GLU A 171 6.34 -2.20 7.59
CA GLU A 171 5.75 -1.53 8.76
C GLU A 171 5.30 -0.09 8.43
N LEU A 172 6.10 0.65 7.66
CA LEU A 172 5.71 1.99 7.21
C LEU A 172 4.43 1.94 6.36
N ILE A 173 4.35 1.03 5.38
CA ILE A 173 3.17 0.87 4.52
C ILE A 173 1.93 0.53 5.37
N LEU A 174 2.06 -0.40 6.32
CA LEU A 174 0.98 -0.79 7.22
C LEU A 174 0.53 0.38 8.12
N ALA A 175 1.48 1.12 8.69
CA ALA A 175 1.19 2.27 9.55
C ALA A 175 0.51 3.41 8.77
N SER A 176 0.86 3.57 7.49
CA SER A 176 0.36 4.65 6.63
C SER A 176 -0.95 4.32 5.92
N SER A 177 -1.46 3.10 6.08
CA SER A 177 -2.61 2.60 5.30
C SER A 177 -3.87 3.48 5.43
N ALA A 178 -4.18 4.00 6.63
CA ALA A 178 -5.32 4.88 6.85
C ALA A 178 -5.15 6.24 6.13
N ASP A 179 -3.95 6.80 6.14
CA ASP A 179 -3.64 8.04 5.44
C ASP A 179 -3.68 7.87 3.91
N LEU A 180 -3.22 6.72 3.39
CA LEU A 180 -3.33 6.39 1.97
C LEU A 180 -4.79 6.30 1.51
N VAL A 181 -5.66 5.73 2.33
CA VAL A 181 -7.12 5.71 2.08
C VAL A 181 -7.68 7.13 2.05
N ALA A 182 -7.30 7.98 3.02
CA ALA A 182 -7.75 9.37 3.07
C ALA A 182 -7.29 10.17 1.83
N VAL A 183 -6.03 10.01 1.41
CA VAL A 183 -5.47 10.62 0.20
C VAL A 183 -6.23 10.18 -1.05
N ARG A 184 -6.48 8.87 -1.18
CA ARG A 184 -7.21 8.33 -2.33
C ARG A 184 -8.65 8.85 -2.38
N THR A 185 -9.35 8.83 -1.25
CA THR A 185 -10.71 9.37 -1.15
C THR A 185 -10.75 10.85 -1.54
N ALA A 186 -9.78 11.64 -1.06
CA ALA A 186 -9.67 13.05 -1.43
C ALA A 186 -9.43 13.23 -2.94
N ALA A 187 -8.58 12.42 -3.57
CA ALA A 187 -8.34 12.46 -5.00
C ALA A 187 -9.58 12.09 -5.82
N ASP A 188 -10.30 11.04 -5.41
CA ASP A 188 -11.55 10.62 -6.06
C ASP A 188 -12.63 11.70 -5.94
N ASN A 189 -12.76 12.35 -4.77
CA ASN A 189 -13.68 13.47 -4.56
C ASN A 189 -13.33 14.67 -5.46
N ILE A 190 -12.05 15.04 -5.56
CA ILE A 190 -11.62 16.11 -6.48
C ILE A 190 -12.02 15.80 -7.92
N PHE A 191 -11.84 14.55 -8.35
CA PHE A 191 -12.20 14.13 -9.69
C PHE A 191 -13.72 14.25 -9.94
N LEU A 192 -14.56 13.81 -8.99
CA LEU A 192 -16.01 13.89 -9.08
C LEU A 192 -16.50 15.35 -9.06
N ASP A 193 -16.05 16.13 -8.07
CA ASP A 193 -16.41 17.54 -7.92
C ASP A 193 -15.97 18.38 -9.14
N SER A 194 -14.80 18.08 -9.71
CA SER A 194 -14.32 18.74 -10.94
C SER A 194 -15.19 18.42 -12.13
N LYS A 195 -15.63 17.16 -12.27
CA LYS A 195 -16.55 16.77 -13.35
C LYS A 195 -17.89 17.51 -13.22
N ASP A 196 -18.48 17.51 -12.01
CA ASP A 196 -19.75 18.20 -11.77
C ASP A 196 -19.65 19.71 -12.06
N MET A 197 -18.48 20.31 -11.83
CA MET A 197 -18.20 21.72 -12.13
C MET A 197 -18.17 22.02 -13.64
N PHE A 198 -17.76 21.05 -14.48
CA PHE A 198 -17.76 21.21 -15.94
C PHE A 198 -19.12 20.90 -16.60
N ASP A 199 -19.97 20.13 -15.94
CA ASP A 199 -21.28 19.72 -16.44
C ASP A 199 -22.40 20.75 -16.08
N GLN A 200 -22.11 21.80 -15.25
CA GLN A 200 -22.99 22.90 -14.87
C GLN A 200 -22.83 24.12 -15.80
#